data_d9831da982fd43ab39a12e2042f60ce8
#
_entry.id   d9831da982fd43ab39a12e2042f60ce8
#
_cell.length_a   1.000
_cell.length_b   1.000
_cell.length_c   1.000
_cell.angle_alpha   90.00
_cell.angle_beta   90.00
_cell.angle_gamma   90.00
#
_symmetry.space_group_name_H-M   'P 1'
#
loop_
_entity.id
_entity.type
_entity.pdbx_description
1 polymer ?
#
loop_
_entity_poly.entity_id
_entity_poly.type
_entity_poly.pdbx_seq_one_letter_code
_entity_poly.pdbx_strand_id
1 'polypeptide(L)'
;MRVIDIENITEAMRDDTRFVLRCEEVFHDKISAAAASILMNKSKKPLVCLTGPSGSGKTTTAMRLKAYLENLGVKVCLLSMDNFFLPLADRPPELTDWESPLCVNRDLLIDCIHRLSDGEEVELPIYDFKSGTTGSWFRMQGDRDAVIIAEGIHMLNPLIFDRVRDMATGVYVAPRTRIITAHDKIVRPEQLRVARRMIRDYQGRGHSLRQTVERAESVDRGERNYIMPNKPNAGIHIDTFHDYEPCILARYLKEIPEFYTQLDDTFIDEHGLTDLFEVVNSVPPLKTDYVPRDSIVREFVGGSIFQY
;
A
#
# COMPACT_ATOMS: atom_id res chain seq x y z
N MET A 1 18.77 -0.25 -6.63
CA MET A 1 18.15 -0.32 -5.30
C MET A 1 18.75 0.81 -4.48
N ARG A 2 17.91 1.67 -3.89
CA ARG A 2 18.38 2.82 -3.10
C ARG A 2 18.70 2.38 -1.68
N VAL A 3 19.73 2.99 -1.13
CA VAL A 3 20.15 2.83 0.28
C VAL A 3 20.28 4.23 0.88
N ILE A 4 19.86 4.42 2.11
CA ILE A 4 20.02 5.66 2.87
C ILE A 4 20.62 5.34 4.23
N ASP A 5 21.54 6.17 4.67
CA ASP A 5 22.14 6.09 6.00
C ASP A 5 21.25 6.81 7.01
N ILE A 6 21.15 6.25 8.22
CA ILE A 6 20.38 6.85 9.32
C ILE A 6 20.95 8.21 9.75
N GLU A 7 22.27 8.41 9.62
CA GLU A 7 22.90 9.68 9.92
C GLU A 7 22.42 10.79 8.97
N ASN A 8 22.24 10.46 7.68
CA ASN A 8 21.70 11.40 6.70
C ASN A 8 20.24 11.81 7.02
N ILE A 9 19.44 10.88 7.54
CA ILE A 9 18.08 11.16 8.00
C ILE A 9 18.14 12.13 9.20
N THR A 10 18.99 11.82 10.17
CA THR A 10 19.14 12.62 11.40
C THR A 10 19.66 14.03 11.10
N GLU A 11 20.60 14.16 10.17
CA GLU A 11 21.12 15.46 9.75
C GLU A 11 20.04 16.29 9.02
N ALA A 12 19.30 15.67 8.11
CA ALA A 12 18.23 16.34 7.37
C ALA A 12 17.09 16.85 8.29
N MET A 13 16.86 16.19 9.42
CA MET A 13 15.88 16.59 10.44
C MET A 13 16.22 17.90 11.17
N ARG A 14 17.39 18.52 10.94
CA ARG A 14 17.70 19.85 11.46
C ARG A 14 16.80 20.94 10.87
N ASP A 15 16.26 20.71 9.67
CA ASP A 15 15.21 21.50 9.04
C ASP A 15 14.09 20.56 8.60
N ASP A 16 13.31 20.11 9.58
CA ASP A 16 12.30 19.08 9.44
C ASP A 16 11.21 19.44 8.41
N THR A 17 10.76 20.67 8.40
CA THR A 17 9.74 21.14 7.44
C THR A 17 10.24 21.07 6.01
N ARG A 18 11.44 21.56 5.74
CA ARG A 18 12.06 21.52 4.41
C ARG A 18 12.34 20.09 3.98
N PHE A 19 12.79 19.25 4.91
CA PHE A 19 13.06 17.85 4.65
C PHE A 19 11.80 17.08 4.22
N VAL A 20 10.69 17.26 4.96
CA VAL A 20 9.40 16.66 4.61
C VAL A 20 8.94 17.12 3.23
N LEU A 21 8.91 18.44 2.97
CA LEU A 21 8.47 18.98 1.67
C LEU A 21 9.28 18.40 0.51
N ARG A 22 10.60 18.35 0.64
CA ARG A 22 11.47 17.75 -0.40
C ARG A 22 11.15 16.27 -0.66
N CYS A 23 10.90 15.49 0.38
CA CYS A 23 10.53 14.09 0.22
C CYS A 23 9.17 13.93 -0.49
N GLU A 24 8.20 14.78 -0.18
CA GLU A 24 6.89 14.80 -0.84
C GLU A 24 6.98 15.24 -2.31
N GLU A 25 7.82 16.21 -2.64
CA GLU A 25 8.11 16.60 -4.02
C GLU A 25 8.68 15.42 -4.82
N VAL A 26 9.66 14.70 -4.27
CA VAL A 26 10.22 13.49 -4.92
C VAL A 26 9.14 12.43 -5.16
N PHE A 27 8.20 12.27 -4.23
CA PHE A 27 7.10 11.34 -4.44
C PHE A 27 6.09 11.86 -5.47
N HIS A 28 5.78 13.14 -5.45
CA HIS A 28 4.94 13.78 -6.47
C HIS A 28 5.50 13.58 -7.89
N ASP A 29 6.80 13.72 -8.07
CA ASP A 29 7.47 13.47 -9.35
C ASP A 29 7.30 12.03 -9.83
N LYS A 30 7.34 11.03 -8.91
CA LYS A 30 7.06 9.64 -9.25
C LYS A 30 5.62 9.42 -9.71
N ILE A 31 4.65 10.07 -9.05
CA ILE A 31 3.24 10.05 -9.47
C ILE A 31 3.06 10.70 -10.84
N SER A 32 3.67 11.85 -11.06
CA SER A 32 3.65 12.57 -12.34
C SER A 32 4.21 11.72 -13.48
N ALA A 33 5.36 11.09 -13.28
CA ALA A 33 5.99 10.22 -14.28
C ALA A 33 5.13 8.98 -14.59
N ALA A 34 4.51 8.37 -13.55
CA ALA A 34 3.60 7.25 -13.73
C ALA A 34 2.34 7.68 -14.52
N ALA A 35 1.74 8.82 -14.18
CA ALA A 35 0.59 9.38 -14.88
C ALA A 35 0.90 9.66 -16.36
N ALA A 36 2.06 10.27 -16.65
CA ALA A 36 2.48 10.51 -18.03
C ALA A 36 2.59 9.20 -18.84
N SER A 37 3.22 8.17 -18.26
CA SER A 37 3.31 6.85 -18.89
C SER A 37 1.95 6.20 -19.14
N ILE A 38 1.00 6.34 -18.21
CA ILE A 38 -0.37 5.83 -18.34
C ILE A 38 -1.10 6.58 -19.47
N LEU A 39 -1.00 7.91 -19.51
CA LEU A 39 -1.67 8.73 -20.53
C LEU A 39 -1.17 8.44 -21.95
N MET A 40 0.14 8.21 -22.11
CA MET A 40 0.72 7.83 -23.40
C MET A 40 0.14 6.54 -23.97
N ASN A 41 -0.31 5.64 -23.10
CA ASN A 41 -0.85 4.33 -23.48
C ASN A 41 -2.39 4.24 -23.36
N LYS A 42 -3.07 5.27 -22.86
CA LYS A 42 -4.49 5.27 -22.49
C LYS A 42 -5.41 4.73 -23.59
N SER A 43 -5.19 5.12 -24.85
CA SER A 43 -6.04 4.70 -25.98
C SER A 43 -6.04 3.19 -26.22
N LYS A 44 -4.96 2.49 -25.84
CA LYS A 44 -4.84 1.03 -25.96
C LYS A 44 -4.98 0.33 -24.62
N LYS A 45 -4.59 0.99 -23.53
CA LYS A 45 -4.52 0.45 -22.17
C LYS A 45 -5.18 1.40 -21.17
N PRO A 46 -6.51 1.50 -21.19
CA PRO A 46 -7.24 2.38 -20.26
C PRO A 46 -7.25 1.87 -18.82
N LEU A 47 -6.89 0.60 -18.57
CA LEU A 47 -6.83 -0.02 -17.26
C LEU A 47 -5.43 0.10 -16.64
N VAL A 48 -5.38 0.46 -15.38
CA VAL A 48 -4.19 0.41 -14.52
C VAL A 48 -4.40 -0.68 -13.47
N CYS A 49 -3.62 -1.75 -13.53
CA CYS A 49 -3.57 -2.79 -12.51
C CYS A 49 -2.46 -2.45 -11.51
N LEU A 50 -2.84 -1.87 -10.35
CA LEU A 50 -1.92 -1.43 -9.33
C LEU A 50 -1.82 -2.46 -8.21
N THR A 51 -0.64 -3.03 -8.01
CA THR A 51 -0.38 -4.03 -6.97
C THR A 51 0.80 -3.67 -6.09
N GLY A 52 0.86 -4.32 -4.95
CA GLY A 52 1.96 -4.25 -3.99
C GLY A 52 1.58 -4.96 -2.70
N PRO A 53 2.55 -5.31 -1.85
CA PRO A 53 2.28 -6.04 -0.62
C PRO A 53 1.51 -5.21 0.41
N SER A 54 1.03 -5.87 1.47
CA SER A 54 0.36 -5.20 2.58
C SER A 54 1.27 -4.15 3.23
N GLY A 55 0.74 -2.96 3.51
CA GLY A 55 1.52 -1.84 4.07
C GLY A 55 2.43 -1.13 3.06
N SER A 56 2.24 -1.35 1.75
CA SER A 56 3.04 -0.70 0.71
C SER A 56 2.58 0.72 0.35
N GLY A 57 1.39 1.15 0.74
CA GLY A 57 0.80 2.44 0.34
C GLY A 57 0.08 2.40 -1.01
N LYS A 58 -0.47 1.23 -1.40
CA LYS A 58 -1.21 1.05 -2.65
C LYS A 58 -2.38 2.00 -2.78
N THR A 59 -3.25 2.00 -1.78
CA THR A 59 -4.50 2.75 -1.80
C THR A 59 -4.24 4.24 -1.91
N THR A 60 -3.34 4.78 -1.08
CA THR A 60 -2.95 6.20 -1.20
C THR A 60 -2.29 6.52 -2.54
N THR A 61 -1.43 5.64 -3.05
CA THR A 61 -0.82 5.83 -4.38
C THR A 61 -1.86 5.88 -5.48
N ALA A 62 -2.86 4.97 -5.45
CA ALA A 62 -3.96 4.95 -6.41
C ALA A 62 -4.81 6.23 -6.33
N MET A 63 -5.11 6.71 -5.12
CA MET A 63 -5.86 7.96 -4.89
C MET A 63 -5.07 9.20 -5.34
N ARG A 64 -3.76 9.26 -5.08
CA ARG A 64 -2.90 10.36 -5.57
C ARG A 64 -2.77 10.34 -7.09
N LEU A 65 -2.66 9.16 -7.69
CA LEU A 65 -2.63 9.00 -9.14
C LEU A 65 -3.97 9.44 -9.76
N LYS A 66 -5.10 9.03 -9.16
CA LYS A 66 -6.44 9.50 -9.55
C LYS A 66 -6.52 11.02 -9.50
N ALA A 67 -6.22 11.64 -8.36
CA ALA A 67 -6.28 13.09 -8.18
C ALA A 67 -5.38 13.83 -9.20
N TYR A 68 -4.19 13.31 -9.48
CA TYR A 68 -3.28 13.89 -10.46
C TYR A 68 -3.86 13.82 -11.88
N LEU A 69 -4.42 12.68 -12.30
CA LEU A 69 -5.05 12.51 -13.61
C LEU A 69 -6.30 13.39 -13.75
N GLU A 70 -7.12 13.49 -12.71
CA GLU A 70 -8.32 14.35 -12.69
C GLU A 70 -7.96 15.84 -12.80
N ASN A 71 -6.87 16.29 -12.18
CA ASN A 71 -6.35 17.65 -12.35
C ASN A 71 -5.88 17.96 -13.79
N LEU A 72 -5.55 16.92 -14.57
CA LEU A 72 -5.27 17.02 -15.99
C LEU A 72 -6.52 16.90 -16.87
N GLY A 73 -7.72 16.88 -16.28
CA GLY A 73 -9.00 16.75 -16.98
C GLY A 73 -9.36 15.34 -17.44
N VAL A 74 -8.68 14.32 -16.92
CA VAL A 74 -8.95 12.92 -17.24
C VAL A 74 -9.94 12.33 -16.24
N LYS A 75 -11.02 11.73 -16.70
CA LYS A 75 -11.95 10.99 -15.84
C LYS A 75 -11.28 9.72 -15.32
N VAL A 76 -11.51 9.37 -14.07
CA VAL A 76 -10.92 8.18 -13.42
C VAL A 76 -11.97 7.39 -12.64
N CYS A 77 -12.09 6.10 -12.95
CA CYS A 77 -12.80 5.12 -12.12
C CYS A 77 -11.78 4.41 -11.22
N LEU A 78 -11.98 4.45 -9.90
CA LEU A 78 -11.12 3.79 -8.94
C LEU A 78 -11.84 2.60 -8.32
N LEU A 79 -11.28 1.39 -8.48
CA LEU A 79 -11.76 0.16 -7.88
C LEU A 79 -10.75 -0.38 -6.86
N SER A 80 -11.23 -0.76 -5.69
CA SER A 80 -10.45 -1.57 -4.77
C SER A 80 -10.84 -3.04 -4.92
N MET A 81 -9.86 -3.90 -5.22
CA MET A 81 -10.04 -5.35 -5.27
C MET A 81 -10.48 -5.91 -3.91
N ASP A 82 -10.15 -5.23 -2.82
CA ASP A 82 -10.50 -5.66 -1.46
C ASP A 82 -12.02 -5.75 -1.26
N ASN A 83 -12.80 -5.00 -2.02
CA ASN A 83 -14.25 -5.10 -2.03
C ASN A 83 -14.78 -6.40 -2.65
N PHE A 84 -13.98 -7.10 -3.43
CA PHE A 84 -14.36 -8.32 -4.14
C PHE A 84 -13.94 -9.61 -3.41
N PHE A 85 -13.56 -9.54 -2.14
CA PHE A 85 -13.32 -10.76 -1.37
C PHE A 85 -14.61 -11.59 -1.26
N LEU A 86 -14.48 -12.91 -1.41
CA LEU A 86 -15.58 -13.83 -1.18
C LEU A 86 -16.00 -13.80 0.30
N PRO A 87 -17.32 -13.74 0.59
CA PRO A 87 -17.80 -13.95 1.95
C PRO A 87 -17.21 -15.23 2.55
N LEU A 88 -16.97 -15.23 3.86
CA LEU A 88 -16.38 -16.40 4.54
C LEU A 88 -17.19 -17.68 4.32
N ALA A 89 -18.51 -17.54 4.28
CA ALA A 89 -19.43 -18.67 4.07
C ALA A 89 -19.35 -19.27 2.66
N ASP A 90 -18.88 -18.47 1.68
CA ASP A 90 -18.79 -18.88 0.27
C ASP A 90 -17.39 -19.40 -0.10
N ARG A 91 -16.44 -19.36 0.84
CA ARG A 91 -15.07 -19.87 0.60
C ARG A 91 -15.03 -21.38 0.73
N PRO A 92 -14.32 -22.08 -0.16
CA PRO A 92 -14.07 -23.51 0.01
C PRO A 92 -13.40 -23.79 1.36
N PRO A 93 -13.85 -24.82 2.12
CA PRO A 93 -13.30 -25.12 3.45
C PRO A 93 -11.78 -25.41 3.45
N GLU A 94 -11.27 -25.91 2.33
CA GLU A 94 -9.84 -26.20 2.11
C GLU A 94 -9.00 -24.92 1.87
N LEU A 95 -9.63 -23.78 1.60
CA LEU A 95 -8.96 -22.51 1.37
C LEU A 95 -8.66 -21.81 2.70
N THR A 96 -7.60 -22.26 3.36
CA THR A 96 -7.16 -21.74 4.67
C THR A 96 -6.20 -20.56 4.57
N ASP A 97 -5.61 -20.33 3.40
CA ASP A 97 -4.68 -19.22 3.15
C ASP A 97 -5.45 -17.96 2.74
N TRP A 98 -5.56 -17.00 3.66
CA TRP A 98 -6.26 -15.73 3.48
C TRP A 98 -5.59 -14.79 2.47
N GLU A 99 -4.30 -15.00 2.22
CA GLU A 99 -3.53 -14.25 1.23
C GLU A 99 -3.66 -14.83 -0.18
N SER A 100 -4.44 -15.92 -0.35
CA SER A 100 -4.62 -16.57 -1.64
C SER A 100 -5.48 -15.72 -2.60
N PRO A 101 -5.11 -15.62 -3.89
CA PRO A 101 -5.94 -14.98 -4.91
C PRO A 101 -7.28 -15.69 -5.14
N LEU A 102 -7.44 -16.92 -4.64
CA LEU A 102 -8.70 -17.65 -4.69
C LEU A 102 -9.75 -17.11 -3.71
N CYS A 103 -9.35 -16.28 -2.75
CA CYS A 103 -10.27 -15.58 -1.85
C CYS A 103 -11.04 -14.44 -2.53
N VAL A 104 -10.70 -14.07 -3.76
CA VAL A 104 -11.32 -12.96 -4.51
C VAL A 104 -12.33 -13.48 -5.52
N ASN A 105 -13.48 -12.83 -5.62
CA ASN A 105 -14.44 -13.04 -6.71
C ASN A 105 -13.91 -12.38 -8.01
N ARG A 106 -13.00 -13.08 -8.65
CA ARG A 106 -12.27 -12.61 -9.83
C ARG A 106 -13.17 -12.38 -11.03
N ASP A 107 -14.20 -13.21 -11.17
CA ASP A 107 -15.12 -13.11 -12.31
C ASP A 107 -15.94 -11.83 -12.22
N LEU A 108 -16.48 -11.51 -11.05
CA LEU A 108 -17.20 -10.25 -10.83
C LEU A 108 -16.28 -9.03 -11.00
N LEU A 109 -15.03 -9.09 -10.46
CA LEU A 109 -14.07 -7.99 -10.61
C LEU A 109 -13.77 -7.72 -12.09
N ILE A 110 -13.52 -8.76 -12.87
CA ILE A 110 -13.19 -8.64 -14.28
C ILE A 110 -14.40 -8.18 -15.12
N ASP A 111 -15.60 -8.69 -14.83
CA ASP A 111 -16.84 -8.23 -15.45
C ASP A 111 -17.04 -6.73 -15.21
N CYS A 112 -16.92 -6.27 -13.96
CA CYS A 112 -17.02 -4.86 -13.61
C CYS A 112 -15.99 -4.00 -14.36
N ILE A 113 -14.72 -4.46 -14.47
CA ILE A 113 -13.67 -3.75 -15.21
C ILE A 113 -14.06 -3.59 -16.70
N HIS A 114 -14.50 -4.65 -17.37
CA HIS A 114 -14.90 -4.59 -18.78
C HIS A 114 -16.08 -3.66 -18.99
N ARG A 115 -17.15 -3.81 -18.20
CA ARG A 115 -18.35 -2.99 -18.30
C ARG A 115 -18.08 -1.51 -18.03
N LEU A 116 -17.25 -1.18 -17.04
CA LEU A 116 -16.81 0.21 -16.80
C LEU A 116 -16.03 0.77 -17.99
N SER A 117 -15.17 -0.05 -18.63
CA SER A 117 -14.43 0.33 -19.83
C SER A 117 -15.36 0.57 -21.04
N ASP A 118 -16.48 -0.14 -21.11
CA ASP A 118 -17.51 0.05 -22.12
C ASP A 118 -18.46 1.22 -21.83
N GLY A 119 -18.28 1.90 -20.70
CA GLY A 119 -19.10 3.04 -20.28
C GLY A 119 -20.41 2.66 -19.62
N GLU A 120 -20.55 1.41 -19.16
CA GLU A 120 -21.75 0.93 -18.48
C GLU A 120 -21.75 1.29 -16.99
N GLU A 121 -22.95 1.32 -16.40
CA GLU A 121 -23.11 1.36 -14.94
C GLU A 121 -22.92 -0.05 -14.38
N VAL A 122 -22.17 -0.16 -13.27
CA VAL A 122 -21.96 -1.42 -12.52
C VAL A 122 -22.33 -1.27 -11.06
N GLU A 123 -22.78 -2.34 -10.44
CA GLU A 123 -22.92 -2.44 -8.99
C GLU A 123 -21.66 -3.11 -8.39
N LEU A 124 -21.03 -2.40 -7.47
CA LEU A 124 -19.77 -2.82 -6.81
C LEU A 124 -20.06 -3.23 -5.38
N PRO A 125 -19.54 -4.37 -4.91
CA PRO A 125 -19.70 -4.80 -3.52
C PRO A 125 -18.87 -3.91 -2.59
N ILE A 126 -19.25 -3.87 -1.31
CA ILE A 126 -18.44 -3.37 -0.20
C ILE A 126 -18.24 -4.51 0.78
N TYR A 127 -17.00 -5.00 0.86
CA TYR A 127 -16.64 -6.09 1.76
C TYR A 127 -16.28 -5.56 3.14
N ASP A 128 -16.91 -6.11 4.16
CA ASP A 128 -16.59 -5.82 5.56
C ASP A 128 -15.67 -6.90 6.14
N PHE A 129 -14.41 -6.53 6.37
CA PHE A 129 -13.40 -7.42 6.96
C PHE A 129 -13.67 -7.82 8.41
N LYS A 130 -14.50 -7.07 9.15
CA LYS A 130 -14.85 -7.40 10.54
C LYS A 130 -15.85 -8.53 10.59
N SER A 131 -16.88 -8.47 9.76
CA SER A 131 -17.91 -9.52 9.66
C SER A 131 -17.54 -10.64 8.70
N GLY A 132 -16.61 -10.41 7.78
CA GLY A 132 -16.23 -11.35 6.72
C GLY A 132 -17.32 -11.54 5.67
N THR A 133 -18.13 -10.51 5.42
CA THR A 133 -19.28 -10.57 4.51
C THR A 133 -19.29 -9.38 3.54
N THR A 134 -20.05 -9.52 2.45
CA THR A 134 -20.42 -8.38 1.61
C THR A 134 -21.56 -7.64 2.28
N GLY A 135 -21.29 -6.45 2.83
CA GLY A 135 -22.27 -5.69 3.64
C GLY A 135 -23.24 -4.86 2.81
N SER A 136 -22.81 -4.28 1.71
CA SER A 136 -23.60 -3.40 0.87
C SER A 136 -23.06 -3.33 -0.55
N TRP A 137 -23.76 -2.61 -1.42
CA TRP A 137 -23.39 -2.38 -2.80
C TRP A 137 -23.54 -0.90 -3.14
N PHE A 138 -22.72 -0.41 -4.06
CA PHE A 138 -22.84 0.94 -4.59
C PHE A 138 -22.72 0.93 -6.12
N ARG A 139 -23.30 1.96 -6.78
CA ARG A 139 -23.25 2.07 -8.23
C ARG A 139 -22.11 2.97 -8.66
N MET A 140 -21.42 2.56 -9.72
CA MET A 140 -20.40 3.34 -10.38
C MET A 140 -20.70 3.41 -11.88
N GLN A 141 -20.74 4.63 -12.42
CA GLN A 141 -20.89 4.86 -13.85
C GLN A 141 -19.53 4.77 -14.53
N GLY A 142 -19.41 3.91 -15.52
CA GLY A 142 -18.26 3.82 -16.41
C GLY A 142 -18.21 4.97 -17.43
N ASP A 143 -17.06 5.13 -18.06
CA ASP A 143 -16.86 6.08 -19.15
C ASP A 143 -15.78 5.54 -20.09
N ARG A 144 -16.07 5.47 -21.40
CA ARG A 144 -15.13 4.94 -22.41
C ARG A 144 -13.85 5.74 -22.52
N ASP A 145 -13.87 7.00 -22.11
CA ASP A 145 -12.71 7.89 -22.11
C ASP A 145 -12.03 7.95 -20.74
N ALA A 146 -12.52 7.24 -19.73
CA ALA A 146 -11.89 7.20 -18.42
C ALA A 146 -10.63 6.32 -18.38
N VAL A 147 -9.77 6.61 -17.42
CA VAL A 147 -8.77 5.65 -16.92
C VAL A 147 -9.41 4.87 -15.77
N ILE A 148 -9.33 3.55 -15.81
CA ILE A 148 -9.75 2.69 -14.71
C ILE A 148 -8.50 2.34 -13.89
N ILE A 149 -8.50 2.66 -12.60
CA ILE A 149 -7.45 2.23 -11.67
C ILE A 149 -8.04 1.14 -10.79
N ALA A 150 -7.59 -0.11 -10.97
CA ALA A 150 -7.92 -1.22 -10.09
C ALA A 150 -6.72 -1.52 -9.20
N GLU A 151 -6.87 -1.34 -7.87
CA GLU A 151 -5.80 -1.58 -6.91
C GLU A 151 -6.10 -2.80 -6.04
N GLY A 152 -5.05 -3.53 -5.69
CA GLY A 152 -5.14 -4.68 -4.79
C GLY A 152 -3.91 -5.56 -4.84
N ILE A 153 -3.79 -6.45 -3.85
CA ILE A 153 -2.59 -7.31 -3.72
C ILE A 153 -2.42 -8.28 -4.89
N HIS A 154 -3.50 -8.64 -5.61
CA HIS A 154 -3.47 -9.64 -6.68
C HIS A 154 -3.73 -9.08 -8.09
N MET A 155 -3.74 -7.75 -8.28
CA MET A 155 -4.06 -7.17 -9.60
C MET A 155 -3.06 -7.56 -10.71
N LEU A 156 -1.85 -8.00 -10.37
CA LEU A 156 -0.86 -8.54 -11.32
C LEU A 156 -0.76 -10.07 -11.31
N ASN A 157 -1.59 -10.75 -10.51
CA ASN A 157 -1.64 -12.22 -10.52
C ASN A 157 -2.22 -12.72 -11.85
N PRO A 158 -1.67 -13.77 -12.48
CA PRO A 158 -2.16 -14.29 -13.77
C PRO A 158 -3.65 -14.62 -13.79
N LEU A 159 -4.23 -15.08 -12.67
CA LEU A 159 -5.66 -15.36 -12.55
C LEU A 159 -6.57 -14.16 -12.80
N ILE A 160 -6.02 -12.94 -12.68
CA ILE A 160 -6.70 -11.67 -12.97
C ILE A 160 -6.05 -10.98 -14.17
N PHE A 161 -4.73 -10.75 -14.10
CA PHE A 161 -4.01 -9.92 -15.04
C PHE A 161 -4.04 -10.47 -16.47
N ASP A 162 -3.95 -11.79 -16.68
CA ASP A 162 -3.95 -12.38 -18.04
C ASP A 162 -5.30 -12.17 -18.76
N ARG A 163 -6.38 -12.01 -18.01
CA ARG A 163 -7.71 -11.75 -18.56
C ARG A 163 -7.94 -10.30 -19.01
N VAL A 164 -7.06 -9.37 -18.58
CA VAL A 164 -7.16 -7.93 -18.88
C VAL A 164 -5.85 -7.36 -19.45
N ARG A 165 -4.84 -8.20 -19.68
CA ARG A 165 -3.47 -7.83 -20.07
C ARG A 165 -3.41 -6.89 -21.27
N ASP A 166 -4.24 -7.12 -22.28
CA ASP A 166 -4.20 -6.37 -23.53
C ASP A 166 -4.66 -4.93 -23.33
N MET A 167 -5.51 -4.67 -22.34
CA MET A 167 -6.01 -3.34 -21.99
C MET A 167 -5.37 -2.75 -20.73
N ALA A 168 -4.41 -3.44 -20.12
CA ALA A 168 -3.87 -3.08 -18.81
C ALA A 168 -2.42 -2.57 -18.85
N THR A 169 -2.14 -1.58 -17.99
CA THR A 169 -0.79 -1.19 -17.59
C THR A 169 -0.57 -1.67 -16.16
N GLY A 170 0.44 -2.52 -15.96
CA GLY A 170 0.81 -3.01 -14.63
C GLY A 170 1.66 -2.00 -13.87
N VAL A 171 1.30 -1.74 -12.61
CA VAL A 171 2.02 -0.85 -11.68
C VAL A 171 2.32 -1.61 -10.40
N TYR A 172 3.58 -1.63 -9.97
CA TYR A 172 4.01 -2.23 -8.71
C TYR A 172 4.42 -1.15 -7.72
N VAL A 173 3.83 -1.17 -6.53
CA VAL A 173 3.97 -0.16 -5.47
C VAL A 173 4.51 -0.81 -4.20
N ALA A 174 5.68 -0.40 -3.74
CA ALA A 174 6.26 -0.84 -2.47
C ALA A 174 7.38 0.09 -2.01
N PRO A 175 7.68 0.19 -0.70
CA PRO A 175 8.96 0.73 -0.29
C PRO A 175 10.07 -0.17 -0.85
N ARG A 176 11.14 0.44 -1.37
CA ARG A 176 12.27 -0.26 -1.99
C ARG A 176 13.62 0.19 -1.43
N THR A 177 13.61 1.31 -0.72
CA THR A 177 14.78 1.86 -0.05
C THR A 177 15.11 1.04 1.20
N ARG A 178 16.38 0.84 1.44
CA ARG A 178 16.93 0.21 2.65
C ARG A 178 17.58 1.28 3.52
N ILE A 179 17.55 1.09 4.84
CA ILE A 179 18.18 2.00 5.78
C ILE A 179 19.39 1.29 6.39
N ILE A 180 20.55 1.93 6.38
CA ILE A 180 21.72 1.48 7.12
C ILE A 180 21.65 2.11 8.50
N THR A 181 21.77 1.27 9.56
CA THR A 181 21.82 1.71 10.94
C THR A 181 23.22 2.21 11.30
N ALA A 182 23.39 2.83 12.47
CA ALA A 182 24.68 3.28 12.98
C ALA A 182 25.70 2.12 13.21
N HIS A 183 25.22 0.87 13.23
CA HIS A 183 26.07 -0.33 13.38
C HIS A 183 26.19 -1.13 12.08
N ASP A 184 26.05 -0.49 10.92
CA ASP A 184 26.16 -1.10 9.58
C ASP A 184 25.15 -2.25 9.33
N LYS A 185 24.03 -2.27 10.07
CA LYS A 185 22.93 -3.19 9.82
C LYS A 185 21.97 -2.63 8.78
N ILE A 186 21.19 -3.49 8.16
CA ILE A 186 20.30 -3.11 7.07
C ILE A 186 18.85 -3.37 7.46
N VAL A 187 18.08 -2.30 7.67
CA VAL A 187 16.62 -2.39 7.75
C VAL A 187 16.05 -2.55 6.34
N ARG A 188 15.33 -3.64 6.15
CA ARG A 188 14.73 -4.01 4.87
C ARG A 188 13.32 -3.43 4.71
N PRO A 189 12.85 -3.25 3.47
CA PRO A 189 11.49 -2.75 3.20
C PRO A 189 10.38 -3.54 3.89
N GLU A 190 10.55 -4.85 4.07
CA GLU A 190 9.60 -5.72 4.76
C GLU A 190 9.43 -5.32 6.23
N GLN A 191 10.53 -5.03 6.93
CA GLN A 191 10.52 -4.58 8.33
C GLN A 191 9.84 -3.21 8.46
N LEU A 192 10.10 -2.29 7.53
CA LEU A 192 9.41 -0.99 7.49
C LEU A 192 7.88 -1.15 7.33
N ARG A 193 7.44 -2.08 6.48
CA ARG A 193 6.01 -2.38 6.32
C ARG A 193 5.39 -3.00 7.57
N VAL A 194 6.17 -3.75 8.37
CA VAL A 194 5.70 -4.21 9.70
C VAL A 194 5.42 -3.00 10.59
N ALA A 195 6.34 -2.02 10.68
CA ALA A 195 6.13 -0.80 11.46
C ALA A 195 4.88 -0.02 11.01
N ARG A 196 4.70 0.16 9.69
CA ARG A 196 3.48 0.77 9.11
C ARG A 196 2.21 0.05 9.56
N ARG A 197 2.21 -1.29 9.48
CA ARG A 197 1.06 -2.12 9.89
C ARG A 197 0.82 -2.04 11.39
N MET A 198 1.86 -2.07 12.22
CA MET A 198 1.71 -1.95 13.68
C MET A 198 0.91 -0.72 14.06
N ILE A 199 1.26 0.44 13.51
CA ILE A 199 0.58 1.70 13.82
C ILE A 199 -0.86 1.69 13.28
N ARG A 200 -1.04 1.36 11.99
CA ARG A 200 -2.36 1.34 11.33
C ARG A 200 -3.33 0.38 12.01
N ASP A 201 -2.89 -0.84 12.27
CA ASP A 201 -3.75 -1.90 12.78
C ASP A 201 -4.10 -1.65 14.26
N TYR A 202 -3.20 -1.03 15.03
CA TYR A 202 -3.48 -0.58 16.38
C TYR A 202 -4.52 0.54 16.41
N GLN A 203 -4.37 1.57 15.56
CA GLN A 203 -5.28 2.72 15.54
C GLN A 203 -6.64 2.43 14.90
N GLY A 204 -6.67 1.63 13.84
CA GLY A 204 -7.88 1.49 13.00
C GLY A 204 -8.54 0.13 13.04
N ARG A 205 -7.83 -0.94 13.42
CA ARG A 205 -8.34 -2.32 13.33
C ARG A 205 -8.47 -3.04 14.67
N GLY A 206 -8.06 -2.39 15.76
CA GLY A 206 -8.14 -2.94 17.11
C GLY A 206 -7.19 -4.13 17.36
N HIS A 207 -6.14 -4.28 16.57
CA HIS A 207 -5.11 -5.29 16.81
C HIS A 207 -4.01 -4.74 17.73
N SER A 208 -3.49 -5.58 18.61
CA SER A 208 -2.31 -5.23 19.37
C SER A 208 -1.04 -5.23 18.49
N LEU A 209 0.02 -4.58 18.96
CA LEU A 209 1.31 -4.58 18.26
C LEU A 209 1.82 -6.01 18.06
N ARG A 210 1.76 -6.81 19.13
CA ARG A 210 2.18 -8.22 19.13
C ARG A 210 1.41 -9.03 18.08
N GLN A 211 0.08 -8.93 18.05
CA GLN A 211 -0.75 -9.63 17.05
C GLN A 211 -0.37 -9.24 15.61
N THR A 212 -0.03 -7.98 15.36
CA THR A 212 0.39 -7.53 14.03
C THR A 212 1.74 -8.12 13.63
N VAL A 213 2.69 -8.21 14.55
CA VAL A 213 4.00 -8.82 14.31
C VAL A 213 3.87 -10.33 14.09
N GLU A 214 3.11 -11.05 14.93
CA GLU A 214 2.87 -12.49 14.79
C GLU A 214 2.24 -12.85 13.43
N ARG A 215 1.38 -11.99 12.90
CA ARG A 215 0.78 -12.15 11.56
C ARG A 215 1.74 -11.81 10.42
N ALA A 216 2.85 -11.12 10.69
CA ALA A 216 3.77 -10.67 9.65
C ALA A 216 4.33 -11.85 8.83
N GLU A 217 4.63 -12.99 9.44
CA GLU A 217 5.13 -14.17 8.74
C GLU A 217 4.12 -14.72 7.72
N SER A 218 2.83 -14.77 8.08
CA SER A 218 1.77 -15.20 7.15
C SER A 218 1.63 -14.24 5.97
N VAL A 219 1.66 -12.93 6.23
CA VAL A 219 1.61 -11.90 5.19
C VAL A 219 2.83 -11.97 4.27
N ASP A 220 4.03 -12.15 4.83
CA ASP A 220 5.26 -12.29 4.05
C ASP A 220 5.29 -13.57 3.22
N ARG A 221 4.70 -14.66 3.72
CA ARG A 221 4.51 -15.90 2.95
C ARG A 221 3.57 -15.67 1.77
N GLY A 222 2.44 -14.99 1.99
CA GLY A 222 1.51 -14.61 0.93
C GLY A 222 2.17 -13.73 -0.14
N GLU A 223 2.98 -12.77 0.28
CA GLU A 223 3.76 -11.92 -0.63
C GLU A 223 4.71 -12.77 -1.50
N ARG A 224 5.51 -13.65 -0.89
CA ARG A 224 6.44 -14.52 -1.61
C ARG A 224 5.73 -15.46 -2.59
N ASN A 225 4.56 -15.97 -2.22
CA ASN A 225 3.84 -16.95 -3.03
C ASN A 225 3.00 -16.31 -4.14
N TYR A 226 2.38 -15.15 -3.88
CA TYR A 226 1.32 -14.63 -4.77
C TYR A 226 1.60 -13.25 -5.36
N ILE A 227 2.51 -12.45 -4.76
CA ILE A 227 2.76 -11.07 -5.21
C ILE A 227 4.12 -10.95 -5.91
N MET A 228 5.19 -11.38 -5.26
CA MET A 228 6.55 -11.26 -5.79
C MET A 228 6.77 -11.98 -7.13
N PRO A 229 6.24 -13.20 -7.37
CA PRO A 229 6.38 -13.87 -8.66
C PRO A 229 5.74 -13.10 -9.82
N ASN A 230 4.75 -12.26 -9.53
CA ASN A 230 3.98 -11.50 -10.52
C ASN A 230 4.48 -10.07 -10.72
N LYS A 231 5.47 -9.63 -9.97
CA LYS A 231 6.12 -8.32 -10.11
C LYS A 231 6.67 -8.04 -11.53
N PRO A 232 7.18 -9.02 -12.31
CA PRO A 232 7.58 -8.80 -13.70
C PRO A 232 6.46 -8.35 -14.64
N ASN A 233 5.18 -8.54 -14.27
CA ASN A 233 4.03 -8.03 -15.03
C ASN A 233 3.86 -6.51 -14.91
N ALA A 234 4.59 -5.85 -14.01
CA ALA A 234 4.56 -4.39 -13.87
C ALA A 234 5.54 -3.71 -14.84
N GLY A 235 5.03 -2.81 -15.66
CA GLY A 235 5.85 -1.89 -16.47
C GLY A 235 6.29 -0.63 -15.71
N ILE A 236 5.58 -0.29 -14.62
CA ILE A 236 5.84 0.89 -13.79
C ILE A 236 6.11 0.45 -12.35
N HIS A 237 7.16 1.01 -11.74
CA HIS A 237 7.51 0.72 -10.35
C HIS A 237 7.58 2.01 -9.55
N ILE A 238 6.81 2.10 -8.44
CA ILE A 238 6.79 3.27 -7.57
C ILE A 238 7.35 2.88 -6.20
N ASP A 239 8.47 3.50 -5.83
CA ASP A 239 9.03 3.41 -4.47
C ASP A 239 8.27 4.39 -3.56
N THR A 240 7.59 3.85 -2.56
CA THR A 240 6.74 4.60 -1.63
C THR A 240 7.45 5.02 -0.35
N PHE A 241 8.74 4.78 -0.25
CA PHE A 241 9.52 5.21 0.90
C PHE A 241 9.75 6.73 0.86
N HIS A 242 9.54 7.37 2.02
CA HIS A 242 9.91 8.76 2.27
C HIS A 242 11.03 8.79 3.30
N ASP A 243 12.08 9.56 3.05
CA ASP A 243 13.27 9.55 3.92
C ASP A 243 12.97 10.01 5.34
N TYR A 244 11.95 10.84 5.56
CA TYR A 244 11.50 11.27 6.87
C TYR A 244 10.63 10.22 7.59
N GLU A 245 10.17 9.19 6.90
CA GLU A 245 9.20 8.22 7.42
C GLU A 245 9.66 7.53 8.71
N PRO A 246 10.93 7.10 8.86
CA PRO A 246 11.40 6.51 10.11
C PRO A 246 11.15 7.40 11.33
N CYS A 247 11.28 8.72 11.17
CA CYS A 247 11.08 9.70 12.24
C CYS A 247 9.61 9.81 12.69
N ILE A 248 8.67 9.70 11.73
CA ILE A 248 7.24 9.71 12.05
C ILE A 248 6.80 8.38 12.65
N LEU A 249 7.27 7.26 12.11
CA LEU A 249 6.96 5.93 12.65
C LEU A 249 7.51 5.77 14.07
N ALA A 250 8.75 6.24 14.32
CA ALA A 250 9.36 6.23 15.65
C ALA A 250 8.52 6.99 16.67
N ARG A 251 7.99 8.17 16.30
CA ARG A 251 7.10 8.94 17.16
C ARG A 251 5.85 8.14 17.53
N TYR A 252 5.12 7.66 16.52
CA TYR A 252 3.84 6.97 16.75
C TYR A 252 4.00 5.67 17.51
N LEU A 253 5.04 4.88 17.23
CA LEU A 253 5.30 3.65 17.97
C LEU A 253 5.59 3.93 19.44
N LYS A 254 6.42 4.94 19.74
CA LYS A 254 6.77 5.31 21.13
C LYS A 254 5.61 5.96 21.89
N GLU A 255 4.62 6.54 21.21
CA GLU A 255 3.41 7.10 21.82
C GLU A 255 2.36 6.01 22.18
N ILE A 256 2.51 4.78 21.69
CA ILE A 256 1.64 3.66 22.07
C ILE A 256 2.02 3.20 23.48
N PRO A 257 1.10 3.25 24.47
CA PRO A 257 1.43 2.95 25.88
C PRO A 257 2.01 1.55 26.08
N GLU A 258 1.52 0.58 25.29
CA GLU A 258 1.93 -0.80 25.37
C GLU A 258 3.19 -1.15 24.58
N PHE A 259 3.80 -0.17 23.90
CA PHE A 259 4.95 -0.39 23.02
C PHE A 259 6.09 -1.16 23.70
N TYR A 260 6.51 -0.72 24.87
CA TYR A 260 7.59 -1.36 25.62
C TYR A 260 7.18 -2.62 26.40
N THR A 261 5.89 -2.83 26.62
CA THR A 261 5.38 -3.98 27.39
C THR A 261 4.97 -5.16 26.51
N GLN A 262 4.53 -4.89 25.27
CA GLN A 262 4.14 -5.93 24.32
C GLN A 262 5.30 -6.42 23.45
N LEU A 263 6.35 -5.63 23.29
CA LEU A 263 7.48 -5.86 22.40
C LEU A 263 8.79 -5.81 23.24
N ASP A 264 8.99 -6.87 24.03
CA ASP A 264 10.28 -7.04 24.74
C ASP A 264 11.40 -7.44 23.77
N ASP A 265 12.66 -7.30 24.21
CA ASP A 265 13.84 -7.54 23.37
C ASP A 265 13.88 -8.96 22.81
N THR A 266 13.43 -9.96 23.57
CA THR A 266 13.37 -11.36 23.11
C THR A 266 12.40 -11.52 21.97
N PHE A 267 11.19 -10.97 22.11
CA PHE A 267 10.18 -11.01 21.06
C PHE A 267 10.63 -10.27 19.79
N ILE A 268 11.26 -9.10 19.94
CA ILE A 268 11.79 -8.31 18.83
C ILE A 268 12.86 -9.12 18.05
N ASP A 269 13.76 -9.80 18.76
CA ASP A 269 14.83 -10.57 18.14
C ASP A 269 14.29 -11.83 17.44
N GLU A 270 13.41 -12.58 18.09
CA GLU A 270 12.75 -13.76 17.51
C GLU A 270 12.01 -13.46 16.20
N HIS A 271 11.49 -12.23 16.04
CA HIS A 271 10.77 -11.80 14.83
C HIS A 271 11.65 -11.00 13.86
N GLY A 272 12.96 -10.93 14.10
CA GLY A 272 13.92 -10.27 13.21
C GLY A 272 13.69 -8.77 13.05
N LEU A 273 13.25 -8.09 14.10
CA LEU A 273 12.93 -6.65 14.11
C LEU A 273 13.99 -5.81 14.82
N THR A 274 15.06 -6.41 15.33
CA THR A 274 16.11 -5.73 16.10
C THR A 274 16.67 -4.51 15.36
N ASP A 275 17.02 -4.65 14.07
CA ASP A 275 17.55 -3.53 13.27
C ASP A 275 16.52 -2.41 13.07
N LEU A 276 15.24 -2.75 12.88
CA LEU A 276 14.16 -1.78 12.78
C LEU A 276 14.02 -0.98 14.08
N PHE A 277 14.06 -1.65 15.23
CA PHE A 277 13.95 -1.01 16.54
C PHE A 277 15.17 -0.16 16.87
N GLU A 278 16.36 -0.52 16.40
CA GLU A 278 17.54 0.34 16.44
C GLU A 278 17.25 1.67 15.72
N VAL A 279 16.72 1.63 14.50
CA VAL A 279 16.33 2.85 13.76
C VAL A 279 15.26 3.64 14.51
N VAL A 280 14.19 2.99 14.96
CA VAL A 280 13.11 3.66 15.72
C VAL A 280 13.65 4.38 16.97
N ASN A 281 14.64 3.81 17.63
CA ASN A 281 15.22 4.40 18.84
C ASN A 281 16.26 5.50 18.56
N SER A 282 16.89 5.49 17.39
CA SER A 282 18.00 6.40 17.04
C SER A 282 17.54 7.68 16.34
N VAL A 283 16.42 7.65 15.60
CA VAL A 283 15.97 8.82 14.87
C VAL A 283 15.21 9.82 15.74
N PRO A 284 15.33 11.14 15.48
CA PRO A 284 14.52 12.15 16.16
C PRO A 284 13.04 12.01 15.76
N PRO A 285 12.08 12.17 16.69
CA PRO A 285 10.66 12.09 16.39
C PRO A 285 10.19 13.30 15.57
N LEU A 286 9.43 13.06 14.49
CA LEU A 286 8.85 14.10 13.65
C LEU A 286 7.39 14.38 14.05
N LYS A 287 7.02 15.67 14.13
CA LYS A 287 5.62 16.08 14.37
C LYS A 287 4.76 15.83 13.14
N THR A 288 3.57 15.31 13.35
CA THR A 288 2.62 15.00 12.28
C THR A 288 2.18 16.24 11.49
N ASP A 289 2.13 17.41 12.13
CA ASP A 289 1.66 18.66 11.52
C ASP A 289 2.46 19.06 10.26
N TYR A 290 3.72 18.64 10.19
CA TYR A 290 4.56 18.88 9.01
C TYR A 290 4.28 17.95 7.83
N VAL A 291 3.59 16.82 8.06
CA VAL A 291 3.31 15.83 7.03
C VAL A 291 2.01 16.20 6.30
N PRO A 292 2.04 16.42 4.98
CA PRO A 292 0.84 16.73 4.20
C PRO A 292 -0.27 15.69 4.39
N ARG A 293 -1.52 16.13 4.34
CA ARG A 293 -2.67 15.26 4.60
C ARG A 293 -2.92 14.23 3.47
N ASP A 294 -2.36 14.44 2.29
CA ASP A 294 -2.38 13.52 1.15
C ASP A 294 -1.13 12.64 1.05
N SER A 295 -0.21 12.72 2.02
CA SER A 295 0.98 11.87 2.09
C SER A 295 0.62 10.39 2.29
N ILE A 296 1.41 9.50 1.68
CA ILE A 296 1.31 8.04 1.91
C ILE A 296 1.43 7.69 3.40
N VAL A 297 2.28 8.39 4.12
CA VAL A 297 2.51 8.13 5.55
C VAL A 297 1.23 8.27 6.36
N ARG A 298 0.31 9.15 5.92
CA ARG A 298 -1.01 9.35 6.56
C ARG A 298 -1.93 8.13 6.49
N GLU A 299 -1.74 7.23 5.52
CA GLU A 299 -2.44 5.93 5.48
C GLU A 299 -2.21 5.12 6.76
N PHE A 300 -1.04 5.28 7.36
CA PHE A 300 -0.61 4.48 8.52
C PHE A 300 -0.78 5.21 9.84
N VAL A 301 -0.53 6.52 9.86
CA VAL A 301 -0.54 7.32 11.08
C VAL A 301 -1.83 8.14 11.28
N GLY A 302 -2.75 8.05 10.32
CA GLY A 302 -4.03 8.76 10.38
C GLY A 302 -3.97 10.23 9.93
N GLY A 303 -5.13 10.88 9.92
CA GLY A 303 -5.29 12.28 9.51
C GLY A 303 -5.17 12.53 8.01
N SER A 304 -5.36 11.50 7.18
CA SER A 304 -5.44 11.62 5.72
C SER A 304 -6.67 12.40 5.27
N ILE A 305 -6.57 13.03 4.08
CA ILE A 305 -7.74 13.53 3.35
C ILE A 305 -8.49 12.40 2.64
N PHE A 306 -7.83 11.28 2.42
CA PHE A 306 -8.42 10.11 1.78
C PHE A 306 -9.18 9.26 2.81
N GLN A 307 -10.26 8.62 2.34
CA GLN A 307 -11.02 7.63 3.10
C GLN A 307 -10.55 6.23 2.67
N TYR A 308 -10.26 5.37 3.64
CA TYR A 308 -9.74 4.02 3.45
C TYR A 308 -10.75 2.96 3.84
#